data_78c36ec4ad7941795201f6ee61f32834
#
_entry.id   78c36ec4ad7941795201f6ee61f32834
#
_cell.length_a   1.000
_cell.length_b   1.000
_cell.length_c   1.000
_cell.angle_alpha   90.00
_cell.angle_beta   90.00
_cell.angle_gamma   90.00
#
_symmetry.space_group_name_H-M   'P 1'
#
loop_
_entity.id
_entity.type
_entity.pdbx_description
1 polymer ?
#
loop_
_entity_poly.entity_id
_entity_poly.type
_entity_poly.pdbx_seq_one_letter_code
_entity_poly.pdbx_strand_id
1 'polypeptide(L)'
;CLAVSYPKLCESVKPGSIILCADGSLSLKVESVGSDHVICEIMNSVKMGERKNCNLPGVKVDLPVLQEKDKSDLVNFGIPQGVDFVAASFVQSADDVKLIRDTLGIRGRSIKIISKIEN
;
A
#
# COMPACT_ATOMS: atom_id res chain seq x y z
N CYS A 1 7.66 16.44 13.01
CA CYS A 1 6.68 15.38 13.12
C CYS A 1 6.00 15.19 11.75
N LEU A 2 5.80 13.94 11.33
CA LEU A 2 5.08 13.57 10.12
C LEU A 2 3.82 12.81 10.52
N ALA A 3 2.68 13.16 9.91
CA ALA A 3 1.44 12.43 10.10
C ALA A 3 1.37 11.27 9.08
N VAL A 4 0.97 10.09 9.57
CA VAL A 4 0.79 8.87 8.77
C VAL A 4 -0.65 8.41 8.90
N SER A 5 -1.29 8.08 7.78
CA SER A 5 -2.72 7.69 7.76
C SER A 5 -2.97 6.23 8.18
N TYR A 6 -1.93 5.40 8.28
CA TYR A 6 -2.07 4.00 8.69
C TYR A 6 -2.20 3.88 10.21
N PRO A 7 -3.39 3.55 10.76
CA PRO A 7 -3.63 3.62 12.20
C PRO A 7 -2.88 2.54 12.99
N LYS A 8 -2.52 1.41 12.35
CA LYS A 8 -1.79 0.32 12.99
C LYS A 8 -0.27 0.40 12.82
N LEU A 9 0.27 1.57 12.50
CA LEU A 9 1.72 1.72 12.29
C LEU A 9 2.50 1.26 13.53
N CYS A 10 2.10 1.69 14.73
CA CYS A 10 2.78 1.34 15.98
C CYS A 10 2.72 -0.16 16.30
N GLU A 11 1.69 -0.87 15.84
CA GLU A 11 1.57 -2.32 16.01
C GLU A 11 2.38 -3.11 14.98
N SER A 12 2.63 -2.50 13.82
CA SER A 12 3.22 -3.16 12.66
C SER A 12 4.73 -3.08 12.62
N VAL A 13 5.33 -2.03 13.19
CA VAL A 13 6.78 -1.81 13.18
C VAL A 13 7.41 -2.06 14.55
N LYS A 14 8.71 -2.32 14.56
CA LYS A 14 9.51 -2.51 15.77
C LYS A 14 10.83 -1.77 15.63
N PRO A 15 11.56 -1.54 16.74
CA PRO A 15 12.91 -0.98 16.67
C PRO A 15 13.78 -1.72 15.64
N GLY A 16 14.43 -0.97 14.78
CA GLY A 16 15.23 -1.47 13.66
C GLY A 16 14.46 -1.62 12.33
N SER A 17 13.12 -1.54 12.32
CA SER A 17 12.34 -1.51 11.08
C SER A 17 12.68 -0.30 10.24
N ILE A 18 12.59 -0.44 8.92
CA ILE A 18 12.78 0.67 7.97
C ILE A 18 11.41 1.12 7.47
N ILE A 19 11.22 2.42 7.41
CA ILE A 19 10.07 3.07 6.77
C ILE A 19 10.61 3.85 5.57
N LEU A 20 10.10 3.56 4.40
CA LEU A 20 10.44 4.25 3.16
C LEU A 20 9.32 5.20 2.78
N CYS A 21 9.63 6.49 2.60
CA CYS A 21 8.66 7.49 2.17
C CYS A 21 9.00 7.99 0.76
N ALA A 22 7.99 8.41 0.01
CA ALA A 22 8.13 8.96 -1.33
C ALA A 22 8.97 8.05 -2.25
N ASP A 23 8.52 6.80 -2.41
CA ASP A 23 9.18 5.77 -3.22
C ASP A 23 10.64 5.51 -2.83
N GLY A 24 10.93 5.57 -1.52
CA GLY A 24 12.26 5.36 -0.98
C GLY A 24 13.20 6.58 -1.04
N SER A 25 12.70 7.74 -1.48
CA SER A 25 13.48 8.98 -1.46
C SER A 25 13.88 9.41 -0.04
N LEU A 26 13.05 9.10 0.96
CA LEU A 26 13.35 9.27 2.37
C LEU A 26 13.32 7.91 3.06
N SER A 27 14.39 7.59 3.77
CA SER A 27 14.51 6.40 4.60
C SER A 27 14.55 6.78 6.07
N LEU A 28 13.70 6.14 6.86
CA LEU A 28 13.61 6.31 8.30
C LEU A 28 13.88 4.96 8.96
N LYS A 29 14.68 4.94 10.03
CA LYS A 29 14.91 3.75 10.84
C LYS A 29 14.21 3.92 12.18
N VAL A 30 13.35 2.98 12.54
CA VAL A 30 12.63 3.01 13.80
C VAL A 30 13.59 2.83 14.97
N GLU A 31 13.61 3.77 15.90
CA GLU A 31 14.36 3.70 17.16
C GLU A 31 13.47 3.18 18.29
N SER A 32 12.27 3.72 18.42
CA SER A 32 11.32 3.30 19.43
C SER A 32 9.87 3.45 18.96
N VAL A 33 8.98 2.68 19.60
CA VAL A 33 7.55 2.66 19.30
C VAL A 33 6.79 3.02 20.56
N GLY A 34 5.95 4.06 20.48
CA GLY A 34 5.00 4.45 21.51
C GLY A 34 3.58 3.93 21.22
N SER A 35 2.62 4.38 22.00
CA SER A 35 1.20 3.99 21.83
C SER A 35 0.54 4.63 20.60
N ASP A 36 0.97 5.84 20.23
CA ASP A 36 0.38 6.68 19.19
C ASP A 36 1.40 7.31 18.23
N HIS A 37 2.67 6.99 18.42
CA HIS A 37 3.78 7.54 17.63
C HIS A 37 4.95 6.56 17.52
N VAL A 38 5.77 6.79 16.50
CA VAL A 38 7.02 6.07 16.28
C VAL A 38 8.15 7.09 16.17
N ILE A 39 9.23 6.87 16.93
CA ILE A 39 10.45 7.70 16.86
C ILE A 39 11.40 7.05 15.88
N CYS A 40 11.88 7.84 14.92
CA CYS A 40 12.76 7.34 13.87
C CYS A 40 14.00 8.21 13.72
N GLU A 41 15.12 7.57 13.46
CA GLU A 41 16.30 8.18 12.89
C GLU A 41 16.10 8.49 11.41
N ILE A 42 16.43 9.70 10.98
CA ILE A 42 16.39 10.11 9.58
C ILE A 42 17.70 9.69 8.93
N MET A 43 17.63 8.73 7.99
CA MET A 43 18.82 8.14 7.39
C MET A 43 19.42 9.00 6.26
N ASN A 44 18.62 9.86 5.64
CA ASN A 44 19.06 10.74 4.56
C ASN A 44 18.22 12.01 4.49
N SER A 45 18.71 13.04 3.82
CA SER A 45 18.03 14.33 3.67
C SER A 45 17.35 14.43 2.31
N VAL A 46 16.08 14.83 2.31
CA VAL A 46 15.30 15.05 1.09
C VAL A 46 14.21 16.10 1.35
N LYS A 47 13.85 16.85 0.31
CA LYS A 47 12.65 17.69 0.34
C LYS A 47 11.45 16.82 -0.02
N MET A 48 10.58 16.57 0.94
CA MET A 48 9.38 15.73 0.77
C MET A 48 8.13 16.61 0.78
N GLY A 49 7.24 16.37 -0.18
CA GLY A 49 5.91 17.00 -0.22
C GLY A 49 4.89 16.24 0.62
N GLU A 50 3.67 16.73 0.63
CA GLU A 50 2.53 16.08 1.29
C GLU A 50 2.00 14.87 0.49
N ARG A 51 1.26 14.00 1.18
CA ARG A 51 0.54 12.85 0.60
C ARG A 51 1.44 11.88 -0.15
N LYS A 52 2.65 11.69 0.34
CA LYS A 52 3.57 10.69 -0.21
C LYS A 52 3.27 9.31 0.38
N ASN A 53 3.46 8.29 -0.44
CA ASN A 53 3.35 6.91 0.00
C ASN A 53 4.40 6.57 1.05
N CYS A 54 4.06 5.62 1.91
CA CYS A 54 4.97 4.99 2.85
C CYS A 54 4.96 3.48 2.61
N ASN A 55 6.13 2.89 2.47
CA ASN A 55 6.33 1.46 2.38
C ASN A 55 7.01 0.97 3.65
N LEU A 56 6.63 -0.22 4.09
CA LEU A 56 7.15 -0.88 5.28
C LEU A 56 7.80 -2.21 4.88
N PRO A 57 9.05 -2.21 4.37
CA PRO A 57 9.69 -3.41 3.86
C PRO A 57 9.72 -4.56 4.86
N GLY A 58 9.27 -5.74 4.43
CA GLY A 58 9.23 -6.94 5.27
C GLY A 58 8.16 -6.93 6.37
N VAL A 59 7.26 -5.94 6.36
CA VAL A 59 6.14 -5.85 7.30
C VAL A 59 4.84 -6.19 6.57
N LYS A 60 4.06 -7.12 7.15
CA LYS A 60 2.70 -7.37 6.67
C LYS A 60 1.80 -6.22 7.11
N VAL A 61 1.28 -5.47 6.14
CA VAL A 61 0.39 -4.34 6.41
C VAL A 61 -1.06 -4.82 6.43
N ASP A 62 -1.79 -4.48 7.49
CA ASP A 62 -3.21 -4.83 7.64
C ASP A 62 -4.09 -3.77 6.95
N LEU A 63 -4.00 -3.73 5.63
CA LEU A 63 -4.85 -2.93 4.76
C LEU A 63 -5.46 -3.83 3.69
N PRO A 64 -6.75 -3.69 3.38
CA PRO A 64 -7.37 -4.46 2.30
C PRO A 64 -6.80 -4.00 0.95
N VAL A 65 -6.51 -4.94 0.06
CA VAL A 65 -6.05 -4.65 -1.31
C VAL A 65 -7.11 -3.90 -2.14
N LEU A 66 -8.40 -4.12 -1.84
CA LEU A 66 -9.53 -3.41 -2.43
C LEU A 66 -10.41 -2.80 -1.34
N GLN A 67 -10.60 -1.50 -1.41
CA GLN A 67 -11.65 -0.80 -0.66
C GLN A 67 -12.97 -0.82 -1.46
N GLU A 68 -14.07 -0.43 -0.84
CA GLU A 68 -15.38 -0.37 -1.51
C GLU A 68 -15.37 0.55 -2.74
N LYS A 69 -14.63 1.66 -2.65
CA LYS A 69 -14.44 2.55 -3.80
C LYS A 69 -13.73 1.84 -4.95
N ASP A 70 -12.68 1.08 -4.67
CA ASP A 70 -11.91 0.36 -5.69
C ASP A 70 -12.77 -0.69 -6.39
N LYS A 71 -13.58 -1.44 -5.62
CA LYS A 71 -14.55 -2.40 -6.18
C LYS A 71 -15.55 -1.71 -7.09
N SER A 72 -16.08 -0.56 -6.66
CA SER A 72 -16.99 0.24 -7.48
C SER A 72 -16.33 0.72 -8.76
N ASP A 73 -15.08 1.21 -8.69
CA ASP A 73 -14.33 1.68 -9.84
C ASP A 73 -14.05 0.53 -10.83
N LEU A 74 -13.75 -0.66 -10.36
CA LEU A 74 -13.56 -1.84 -11.19
C LEU A 74 -14.86 -2.25 -11.92
N VAL A 75 -15.96 -2.34 -11.19
CA VAL A 75 -17.24 -2.87 -11.70
C VAL A 75 -18.01 -1.84 -12.53
N ASN A 76 -18.04 -0.58 -12.08
CA ASN A 76 -18.89 0.46 -12.67
C ASN A 76 -18.15 1.34 -13.69
N PHE A 77 -16.82 1.28 -13.72
CA PHE A 77 -16.00 2.01 -14.68
C PHE A 77 -15.07 1.08 -15.48
N GLY A 78 -14.18 0.34 -14.84
CA GLY A 78 -13.16 -0.46 -15.52
C GLY A 78 -13.76 -1.47 -16.50
N ILE A 79 -14.71 -2.29 -16.05
CA ILE A 79 -15.37 -3.30 -16.90
C ILE A 79 -16.16 -2.65 -18.03
N PRO A 80 -17.05 -1.66 -17.78
CA PRO A 80 -17.81 -1.02 -18.86
C PRO A 80 -16.95 -0.28 -19.90
N GLN A 81 -15.82 0.29 -19.47
CA GLN A 81 -14.88 0.97 -20.37
C GLN A 81 -13.95 0.02 -21.12
N GLY A 82 -13.99 -1.28 -20.80
CA GLY A 82 -13.18 -2.29 -21.47
C GLY A 82 -11.67 -2.09 -21.29
N VAL A 83 -11.24 -1.74 -20.08
CA VAL A 83 -9.80 -1.56 -19.80
C VAL A 83 -9.05 -2.87 -20.02
N ASP A 84 -7.83 -2.79 -20.50
CA ASP A 84 -6.97 -3.96 -20.76
C ASP A 84 -6.29 -4.47 -19.51
N PHE A 85 -5.93 -3.56 -18.60
CA PHE A 85 -5.15 -3.85 -17.39
C PHE A 85 -5.72 -3.13 -16.18
N VAL A 86 -5.57 -3.79 -15.03
CA VAL A 86 -5.75 -3.21 -13.70
C VAL A 86 -4.45 -3.35 -12.93
N ALA A 87 -3.88 -2.22 -12.50
CA ALA A 87 -2.68 -2.20 -11.66
C ALA A 87 -3.10 -2.13 -10.19
N ALA A 88 -2.87 -3.21 -9.45
CA ALA A 88 -3.19 -3.33 -8.04
C ALA A 88 -1.97 -2.94 -7.18
N SER A 89 -2.14 -1.89 -6.38
CA SER A 89 -1.10 -1.43 -5.44
C SER A 89 -1.07 -2.31 -4.19
N PHE A 90 0.10 -2.45 -3.59
CA PHE A 90 0.32 -3.15 -2.31
C PHE A 90 -0.21 -4.59 -2.28
N VAL A 91 -0.03 -5.33 -3.35
CA VAL A 91 -0.36 -6.76 -3.37
C VAL A 91 0.62 -7.51 -2.48
N GLN A 92 0.09 -8.22 -1.47
CA GLN A 92 0.89 -8.92 -0.46
C GLN A 92 0.74 -10.45 -0.54
N SER A 93 -0.30 -10.95 -1.22
CA SER A 93 -0.62 -12.38 -1.24
C SER A 93 -1.33 -12.81 -2.53
N ALA A 94 -1.37 -14.12 -2.77
CA ALA A 94 -2.18 -14.71 -3.83
C ALA A 94 -3.69 -14.46 -3.63
N ASP A 95 -4.14 -14.39 -2.38
CA ASP A 95 -5.55 -14.14 -2.06
C ASP A 95 -5.97 -12.71 -2.45
N ASP A 96 -5.07 -11.73 -2.40
CA ASP A 96 -5.32 -10.38 -2.89
C ASP A 96 -5.62 -10.39 -4.40
N VAL A 97 -4.81 -11.11 -5.17
CA VAL A 97 -5.02 -11.25 -6.63
C VAL A 97 -6.32 -11.98 -6.93
N LYS A 98 -6.64 -13.02 -6.15
CA LYS A 98 -7.88 -13.76 -6.27
C LYS A 98 -9.09 -12.87 -5.99
N LEU A 99 -9.05 -12.06 -4.92
CA LEU A 99 -10.12 -11.11 -4.59
C LEU A 99 -10.37 -10.12 -5.75
N ILE A 100 -9.30 -9.59 -6.36
CA ILE A 100 -9.42 -8.71 -7.53
C ILE A 100 -10.06 -9.46 -8.70
N ARG A 101 -9.63 -10.68 -8.96
CA ARG A 101 -10.16 -11.52 -10.03
C ARG A 101 -11.64 -11.84 -9.82
N ASP A 102 -12.03 -12.18 -8.59
CA ASP A 102 -13.41 -12.46 -8.23
C ASP A 102 -14.29 -11.20 -8.35
N THR A 103 -13.75 -10.03 -7.99
CA THR A 103 -14.45 -8.74 -8.16
C THR A 103 -14.69 -8.41 -9.64
N LEU A 104 -13.72 -8.66 -10.51
CA LEU A 104 -13.86 -8.50 -11.95
C LEU A 104 -14.87 -9.48 -12.57
N GLY A 105 -14.97 -10.69 -12.00
CA GLY A 105 -15.90 -11.72 -12.41
C GLY A 105 -15.80 -12.11 -13.90
N ILE A 106 -16.86 -12.73 -14.41
CA ILE A 106 -16.91 -13.20 -15.81
C ILE A 106 -16.82 -12.04 -16.81
N ARG A 107 -17.42 -10.90 -16.51
CA ARG A 107 -17.43 -9.72 -17.39
C ARG A 107 -16.06 -9.08 -17.57
N GLY A 108 -15.21 -9.16 -16.53
CA GLY A 108 -13.84 -8.65 -16.54
C GLY A 108 -12.77 -9.72 -16.73
N ARG A 109 -13.13 -10.94 -17.17
CA ARG A 109 -12.18 -12.06 -17.27
C ARG A 109 -10.99 -11.82 -18.22
N SER A 110 -11.14 -10.98 -19.22
CA SER A 110 -10.09 -10.60 -20.17
C SER A 110 -9.14 -9.54 -19.63
N ILE A 111 -9.54 -8.83 -18.57
CA ILE A 111 -8.73 -7.78 -17.96
C ILE A 111 -7.56 -8.44 -17.24
N LYS A 112 -6.35 -7.99 -17.54
CA LYS A 112 -5.11 -8.48 -16.92
C LYS A 112 -4.84 -7.72 -15.62
N ILE A 113 -4.30 -8.42 -14.63
CA ILE A 113 -3.93 -7.83 -13.34
C ILE A 113 -2.42 -7.66 -13.28
N ILE A 114 -1.97 -6.46 -12.97
CA ILE A 114 -0.58 -6.14 -12.66
C ILE A 114 -0.47 -6.05 -11.14
N SER A 115 0.20 -7.01 -10.53
CA SER A 115 0.47 -6.98 -9.09
C SER A 115 1.69 -6.12 -8.82
N LYS A 116 1.50 -5.00 -8.12
CA LYS A 116 2.59 -4.11 -7.71
C LYS A 116 3.15 -4.62 -6.38
N ILE A 117 4.40 -5.06 -6.41
CA ILE A 117 5.13 -5.55 -5.24
C ILE A 117 5.89 -4.35 -4.65
N GLU A 118 5.41 -3.86 -3.51
CA GLU A 118 5.87 -2.58 -2.94
C GLU A 118 6.36 -2.72 -1.47
N ASN A 119 6.26 -3.92 -0.88
CA ASN A 119 6.73 -4.23 0.49
C ASN A 119 7.65 -5.43 0.51
#